data_7940ddf85cd06935bdc30fd8e1e6185b
#
_entry.id   7940ddf85cd06935bdc30fd8e1e6185b
#
_cell.length_a   1.000
_cell.length_b   1.000
_cell.length_c   1.000
_cell.angle_alpha   90.00
_cell.angle_beta   90.00
_cell.angle_gamma   90.00
#
_symmetry.space_group_name_H-M   'P 1'
#
loop_
_entity.id
_entity.type
_entity.pdbx_description
1 polymer ?
#
loop_
_entity_poly.entity_id
_entity_poly.type
_entity_poly.pdbx_seq_one_letter_code
_entity_poly.pdbx_strand_id
1 'polypeptide(L)'
;MCTLALIGTALSVGGALVEGQQSRQMADYQARAYEQQAQADAQAAAFEQDQERHKQDLLLAQARARAGASGVALSGSPSEVHAANARQGQLDIKAIQYGSQLRQNNFATQAAISRFSGRQAAAASIFRAGGNLVSGLSGLYDPKKAVTFGNSGFPPAPGGGLY
;
A
#
# COMPACT_ATOMS: atom_id res chain seq x y z
N MET A 1 25.37 -42.42 16.40
CA MET A 1 24.27 -41.46 16.68
C MET A 1 24.52 -40.02 16.24
N CYS A 2 25.73 -39.64 15.78
CA CYS A 2 26.02 -38.26 15.31
C CYS A 2 25.43 -37.86 13.97
N THR A 3 25.06 -38.79 13.10
CA THR A 3 24.56 -38.49 11.75
C THR A 3 23.14 -37.94 11.72
N LEU A 4 22.28 -38.32 12.67
CA LEU A 4 20.90 -37.84 12.76
C LEU A 4 20.81 -36.36 13.19
N ALA A 5 21.71 -35.89 14.04
CA ALA A 5 21.75 -34.48 14.48
C ALA A 5 22.16 -33.54 13.33
N LEU A 6 23.08 -33.94 12.48
CA LEU A 6 23.53 -33.19 11.32
C LEU A 6 22.43 -33.05 10.24
N ILE A 7 21.64 -34.09 10.03
CA ILE A 7 20.51 -34.04 9.08
C ILE A 7 19.40 -33.12 9.60
N GLY A 8 19.13 -33.12 10.91
CA GLY A 8 18.13 -32.24 11.53
C GLY A 8 18.51 -30.75 11.43
N THR A 9 19.77 -30.40 11.64
CA THR A 9 20.27 -29.01 11.51
C THR A 9 20.24 -28.52 10.05
N ALA A 10 20.61 -29.37 9.09
CA ALA A 10 20.56 -29.02 7.67
C ALA A 10 19.12 -28.76 7.20
N LEU A 11 18.15 -29.55 7.64
CA LEU A 11 16.74 -29.38 7.32
C LEU A 11 16.15 -28.11 7.97
N SER A 12 16.52 -27.79 9.21
CA SER A 12 16.03 -26.58 9.91
C SER A 12 16.55 -25.29 9.28
N VAL A 13 17.80 -25.29 8.81
CA VAL A 13 18.39 -24.14 8.09
C VAL A 13 17.76 -23.97 6.70
N GLY A 14 17.58 -25.06 5.96
CA GLY A 14 16.91 -25.04 4.67
C GLY A 14 15.47 -24.53 4.77
N GLY A 15 14.71 -24.97 5.76
CA GLY A 15 13.35 -24.52 6.03
C GLY A 15 13.28 -23.03 6.33
N ALA A 16 14.14 -22.50 7.19
CA ALA A 16 14.16 -21.07 7.54
C ALA A 16 14.49 -20.16 6.35
N LEU A 17 15.39 -20.58 5.47
CA LEU A 17 15.72 -19.83 4.25
C LEU A 17 14.57 -19.80 3.24
N VAL A 18 13.89 -20.93 3.05
CA VAL A 18 12.71 -21.02 2.17
C VAL A 18 11.57 -20.15 2.71
N GLU A 19 11.30 -20.18 4.02
CA GLU A 19 10.31 -19.34 4.67
C GLU A 19 10.59 -17.84 4.46
N GLY A 20 11.84 -17.41 4.60
CA GLY A 20 12.25 -16.02 4.37
C GLY A 20 12.05 -15.59 2.91
N GLN A 21 12.34 -16.46 1.95
CA GLN A 21 12.14 -16.19 0.54
C GLN A 21 10.65 -16.13 0.17
N GLN A 22 9.85 -17.03 0.72
CA GLN A 22 8.40 -17.04 0.52
C GLN A 22 7.74 -15.80 1.12
N SER A 23 8.17 -15.36 2.30
CA SER A 23 7.69 -14.12 2.92
C SER A 23 7.99 -12.89 2.07
N ARG A 24 9.18 -12.82 1.44
CA ARG A 24 9.51 -11.74 0.48
C ARG A 24 8.61 -11.78 -0.73
N GLN A 25 8.42 -12.93 -1.34
CA GLN A 25 7.55 -13.06 -2.53
C GLN A 25 6.11 -12.65 -2.21
N MET A 26 5.59 -13.05 -1.05
CA MET A 26 4.24 -12.66 -0.62
C MET A 26 4.14 -11.14 -0.42
N ALA A 27 5.14 -10.53 0.21
CA ALA A 27 5.18 -9.08 0.42
C ALA A 27 5.30 -8.30 -0.90
N ASP A 28 6.08 -8.80 -1.86
CA ASP A 28 6.18 -8.21 -3.19
C ASP A 28 4.87 -8.36 -3.98
N TYR A 29 4.16 -9.47 -3.80
CA TYR A 29 2.85 -9.68 -4.42
C TYR A 29 1.80 -8.68 -3.85
N GLN A 30 1.77 -8.52 -2.54
CA GLN A 30 0.91 -7.52 -1.89
C GLN A 30 1.25 -6.09 -2.35
N ALA A 31 2.53 -5.75 -2.45
CA ALA A 31 2.95 -4.44 -2.93
C ALA A 31 2.48 -4.17 -4.36
N ARG A 32 2.58 -5.15 -5.27
CA ARG A 32 2.05 -5.05 -6.63
C ARG A 32 0.53 -4.90 -6.66
N ALA A 33 -0.19 -5.58 -5.76
CA ALA A 33 -1.64 -5.43 -5.65
C ALA A 33 -2.03 -3.97 -5.27
N TYR A 34 -1.32 -3.36 -4.33
CA TYR A 34 -1.52 -1.94 -4.00
C TYR A 34 -1.19 -1.00 -5.16
N GLU A 35 -0.14 -1.27 -5.92
CA GLU A 35 0.20 -0.50 -7.12
C GLU A 35 -0.89 -0.60 -8.20
N GLN A 36 -1.46 -1.79 -8.40
CA GLN A 36 -2.59 -1.97 -9.31
C GLN A 36 -3.83 -1.22 -8.82
N GLN A 37 -4.11 -1.23 -7.51
CA GLN A 37 -5.20 -0.44 -6.93
C GLN A 37 -4.99 1.05 -7.13
N ALA A 38 -3.77 1.55 -6.97
CA ALA A 38 -3.43 2.95 -7.25
C ALA A 38 -3.67 3.32 -8.72
N GLN A 39 -3.31 2.46 -9.66
CA GLN A 39 -3.57 2.68 -11.08
C GLN A 39 -5.06 2.65 -11.41
N ALA A 40 -5.81 1.71 -10.83
CA ALA A 40 -7.26 1.64 -11.00
C ALA A 40 -7.97 2.90 -10.45
N ASP A 41 -7.54 3.40 -9.28
CA ASP A 41 -8.05 4.64 -8.70
C ASP A 41 -7.72 5.86 -9.57
N ALA A 42 -6.52 5.91 -10.16
CA ALA A 42 -6.15 6.97 -11.09
C ALA A 42 -7.05 7.01 -12.33
N GLN A 43 -7.35 5.84 -12.90
CA GLN A 43 -8.26 5.71 -14.05
C GLN A 43 -9.70 6.08 -13.68
N ALA A 44 -10.18 5.63 -12.52
CA ALA A 44 -11.51 5.99 -12.03
C ALA A 44 -11.64 7.50 -11.82
N ALA A 45 -10.64 8.13 -11.19
CA ALA A 45 -10.64 9.57 -10.98
C ALA A 45 -10.57 10.37 -12.29
N ALA A 46 -9.85 9.89 -13.30
CA ALA A 46 -9.84 10.51 -14.63
C ALA A 46 -11.23 10.46 -15.26
N PHE A 47 -11.91 9.33 -15.17
CA PHE A 47 -13.28 9.18 -15.66
C PHE A 47 -14.27 10.07 -14.89
N GLU A 48 -14.17 10.15 -13.57
CA GLU A 48 -15.00 11.07 -12.77
C GLU A 48 -14.77 12.54 -13.16
N GLN A 49 -13.52 12.94 -13.39
CA GLN A 49 -13.20 14.28 -13.85
C GLN A 49 -13.83 14.60 -15.22
N ASP A 50 -13.77 13.65 -16.15
CA ASP A 50 -14.36 13.84 -17.48
C ASP A 50 -15.88 13.91 -17.42
N GLN A 51 -16.52 13.08 -16.59
CA GLN A 51 -17.95 13.18 -16.34
C GLN A 51 -18.34 14.53 -15.73
N GLU A 52 -17.58 15.00 -14.74
CA GLU A 52 -17.88 16.29 -14.10
C GLU A 52 -17.68 17.46 -15.06
N ARG A 53 -16.63 17.43 -15.91
CA ARG A 53 -16.45 18.43 -16.99
C ARG A 53 -17.63 18.44 -17.94
N HIS A 54 -18.05 17.27 -18.41
CA HIS A 54 -19.19 17.16 -19.32
C HIS A 54 -20.48 17.70 -18.69
N LYS A 55 -20.74 17.37 -17.44
CA LYS A 55 -21.87 17.88 -16.67
C LYS A 55 -21.84 19.41 -16.52
N GLN A 56 -20.68 19.98 -16.23
CA GLN A 56 -20.49 21.41 -16.13
C GLN A 56 -20.72 22.11 -17.47
N ASP A 57 -20.20 21.55 -18.57
CA ASP A 57 -20.44 22.09 -19.93
C ASP A 57 -21.91 22.10 -20.27
N LEU A 58 -22.67 21.03 -19.95
CA LEU A 58 -24.10 20.96 -20.14
C LEU A 58 -24.85 22.01 -19.30
N LEU A 59 -24.49 22.18 -18.02
CA LEU A 59 -25.11 23.17 -17.15
C LEU A 59 -24.86 24.60 -17.65
N LEU A 60 -23.63 24.90 -18.09
CA LEU A 60 -23.30 26.20 -18.66
C LEU A 60 -24.01 26.45 -19.99
N ALA A 61 -24.10 25.44 -20.85
CA ALA A 61 -24.84 25.52 -22.11
C ALA A 61 -26.35 25.76 -21.87
N GLN A 62 -26.92 25.02 -20.90
CA GLN A 62 -28.34 25.20 -20.53
C GLN A 62 -28.60 26.59 -19.96
N ALA A 63 -27.68 27.09 -19.10
CA ALA A 63 -27.83 28.45 -18.57
C ALA A 63 -27.75 29.51 -19.64
N ARG A 64 -26.85 29.36 -20.64
CA ARG A 64 -26.77 30.25 -21.79
C ARG A 64 -28.05 30.21 -22.66
N ALA A 65 -28.57 29.00 -22.92
CA ALA A 65 -29.79 28.82 -23.67
C ALA A 65 -31.01 29.48 -22.99
N ARG A 66 -31.13 29.35 -21.68
CA ARG A 66 -32.19 30.00 -20.89
C ARG A 66 -32.07 31.52 -20.90
N ALA A 67 -30.86 32.06 -20.76
CA ALA A 67 -30.62 33.49 -20.85
C ALA A 67 -31.00 34.04 -22.26
N GLY A 68 -30.62 33.33 -23.32
CA GLY A 68 -31.00 33.68 -24.68
C GLY A 68 -32.50 33.65 -24.92
N ALA A 69 -33.19 32.61 -24.39
CA ALA A 69 -34.64 32.48 -24.50
C ALA A 69 -35.41 33.56 -23.72
N SER A 70 -34.87 34.08 -22.64
CA SER A 70 -35.48 35.18 -21.85
C SER A 70 -35.16 36.58 -22.39
N GLY A 71 -34.37 36.68 -23.46
CA GLY A 71 -33.98 37.96 -24.05
C GLY A 71 -33.00 38.78 -23.19
N VAL A 72 -32.45 38.18 -22.14
CA VAL A 72 -31.48 38.84 -21.27
C VAL A 72 -30.09 38.75 -21.90
N ALA A 73 -29.44 39.91 -22.10
CA ALA A 73 -28.07 39.94 -22.56
C ALA A 73 -27.12 39.27 -21.52
N LEU A 74 -26.20 38.47 -22.01
CA LEU A 74 -25.15 37.82 -21.15
C LEU A 74 -24.06 38.81 -20.72
N SER A 75 -24.40 40.09 -20.48
CA SER A 75 -23.52 41.16 -20.03
C SER A 75 -23.91 41.63 -18.63
N GLY A 76 -22.94 42.04 -17.84
CA GLY A 76 -23.17 42.48 -16.46
C GLY A 76 -23.33 41.32 -15.44
N SER A 77 -24.29 41.45 -14.53
CA SER A 77 -24.56 40.48 -13.45
C SER A 77 -24.72 39.02 -13.90
N PRO A 78 -25.42 38.67 -15.02
CA PRO A 78 -25.47 37.28 -15.48
C PRO A 78 -24.12 36.68 -15.87
N SER A 79 -23.22 37.47 -16.43
CA SER A 79 -21.89 37.00 -16.81
C SER A 79 -21.00 36.66 -15.57
N GLU A 80 -21.19 37.42 -14.51
CA GLU A 80 -20.48 37.16 -13.23
C GLU A 80 -20.95 35.86 -12.58
N VAL A 81 -22.25 35.59 -12.59
CA VAL A 81 -22.82 34.34 -12.09
C VAL A 81 -22.29 33.14 -12.90
N HIS A 82 -22.22 33.26 -14.23
CA HIS A 82 -21.65 32.22 -15.08
C HIS A 82 -20.19 31.97 -14.80
N ALA A 83 -19.40 33.04 -14.59
CA ALA A 83 -17.98 32.94 -14.22
C ALA A 83 -17.80 32.30 -12.83
N ALA A 84 -18.67 32.64 -11.87
CA ALA A 84 -18.64 32.03 -10.54
C ALA A 84 -18.95 30.52 -10.60
N ASN A 85 -19.97 30.11 -11.32
CA ASN A 85 -20.33 28.71 -11.51
C ASN A 85 -19.20 27.93 -12.22
N ALA A 86 -18.57 28.51 -13.22
CA ALA A 86 -17.43 27.90 -13.90
C ALA A 86 -16.23 27.70 -12.96
N ARG A 87 -15.94 28.69 -12.09
CA ARG A 87 -14.89 28.57 -11.06
C ARG A 87 -15.20 27.48 -10.05
N GLN A 88 -16.46 27.41 -9.57
CA GLN A 88 -16.88 26.36 -8.65
C GLN A 88 -16.69 24.98 -9.26
N GLY A 89 -17.10 24.79 -10.51
CA GLY A 89 -16.90 23.54 -11.21
C GLY A 89 -15.42 23.14 -11.36
N GLN A 90 -14.55 24.11 -11.60
CA GLN A 90 -13.11 23.84 -11.62
C GLN A 90 -12.56 23.41 -10.25
N LEU A 91 -13.11 23.95 -9.15
CA LEU A 91 -12.75 23.53 -7.79
C LEU A 91 -13.19 22.08 -7.51
N ASP A 92 -14.38 21.70 -7.98
CA ASP A 92 -14.89 20.34 -7.82
C ASP A 92 -14.01 19.32 -8.58
N ILE A 93 -13.58 19.65 -9.80
CA ILE A 93 -12.63 18.80 -10.56
C ILE A 93 -11.28 18.69 -9.83
N LYS A 94 -10.76 19.79 -9.29
CA LYS A 94 -9.53 19.78 -8.52
C LYS A 94 -9.67 18.97 -7.22
N ALA A 95 -10.82 19.00 -6.58
CA ALA A 95 -11.09 18.21 -5.37
C ALA A 95 -11.07 16.70 -5.67
N ILE A 96 -11.64 16.26 -6.81
CA ILE A 96 -11.57 14.88 -7.28
C ILE A 96 -10.11 14.48 -7.51
N GLN A 97 -9.34 15.33 -8.19
CA GLN A 97 -7.92 15.08 -8.46
C GLN A 97 -7.10 14.97 -7.17
N TYR A 98 -7.30 15.89 -6.23
CA TYR A 98 -6.60 15.88 -4.95
C TYR A 98 -6.95 14.64 -4.11
N GLY A 99 -8.23 14.27 -4.07
CA GLY A 99 -8.69 13.06 -3.37
C GLY A 99 -8.04 11.80 -3.94
N SER A 100 -7.95 11.68 -5.28
CA SER A 100 -7.26 10.56 -5.92
C SER A 100 -5.76 10.55 -5.62
N GLN A 101 -5.08 11.69 -5.65
CA GLN A 101 -3.66 11.76 -5.29
C GLN A 101 -3.40 11.29 -3.85
N LEU A 102 -4.26 11.66 -2.90
CA LEU A 102 -4.14 11.18 -1.53
C LEU A 102 -4.30 9.66 -1.43
N ARG A 103 -5.29 9.08 -2.13
CA ARG A 103 -5.46 7.62 -2.16
C ARG A 103 -4.28 6.91 -2.80
N GLN A 104 -3.78 7.42 -3.94
CA GLN A 104 -2.59 6.88 -4.60
C GLN A 104 -1.36 6.91 -3.68
N ASN A 105 -1.12 8.02 -2.96
CA ASN A 105 -0.03 8.13 -2.00
C ASN A 105 -0.19 7.13 -0.84
N ASN A 106 -1.42 6.88 -0.38
CA ASN A 106 -1.69 5.86 0.63
C ASN A 106 -1.36 4.45 0.11
N PHE A 107 -1.76 4.11 -1.11
CA PHE A 107 -1.42 2.83 -1.72
C PHE A 107 0.09 2.68 -1.93
N ALA A 108 0.77 3.72 -2.38
CA ALA A 108 2.22 3.72 -2.54
C ALA A 108 2.94 3.51 -1.20
N THR A 109 2.45 4.13 -0.13
CA THR A 109 2.97 3.94 1.23
C THR A 109 2.74 2.51 1.71
N GLN A 110 1.56 1.95 1.50
CA GLN A 110 1.25 0.55 1.86
C GLN A 110 2.13 -0.43 1.08
N ALA A 111 2.34 -0.20 -0.23
CA ALA A 111 3.25 -0.99 -1.04
C ALA A 111 4.70 -0.94 -0.50
N ALA A 112 5.18 0.25 -0.11
CA ALA A 112 6.50 0.41 0.48
C ALA A 112 6.63 -0.32 1.83
N ILE A 113 5.63 -0.23 2.69
CA ILE A 113 5.58 -0.94 3.98
C ILE A 113 5.59 -2.46 3.76
N SER A 114 4.79 -2.97 2.81
CA SER A 114 4.77 -4.40 2.48
C SER A 114 6.15 -4.89 2.03
N ARG A 115 6.81 -4.17 1.14
CA ARG A 115 8.18 -4.51 0.71
C ARG A 115 9.20 -4.43 1.84
N PHE A 116 9.05 -3.46 2.73
CA PHE A 116 9.92 -3.33 3.89
C PHE A 116 9.75 -4.50 4.86
N SER A 117 8.51 -4.87 5.19
CA SER A 117 8.20 -6.01 6.07
C SER A 117 8.71 -7.33 5.49
N GLY A 118 8.56 -7.54 4.17
CA GLY A 118 9.11 -8.71 3.49
C GLY A 118 10.63 -8.80 3.56
N ARG A 119 11.32 -7.66 3.43
CA ARG A 119 12.79 -7.61 3.61
C ARG A 119 13.21 -7.89 5.04
N GLN A 120 12.51 -7.37 6.04
CA GLN A 120 12.76 -7.66 7.43
C GLN A 120 12.53 -9.13 7.78
N ALA A 121 11.44 -9.73 7.29
CA ALA A 121 11.15 -11.14 7.48
C ALA A 121 12.25 -12.03 6.89
N ALA A 122 12.74 -11.70 5.69
CA ALA A 122 13.85 -12.41 5.07
C ALA A 122 15.18 -12.24 5.86
N ALA A 123 15.48 -11.06 6.37
CA ALA A 123 16.64 -10.85 7.21
C ALA A 123 16.52 -11.65 8.52
N ALA A 124 15.37 -11.63 9.18
CA ALA A 124 15.11 -12.39 10.39
C ALA A 124 15.26 -13.91 10.19
N SER A 125 14.85 -14.44 9.02
CA SER A 125 15.02 -15.86 8.69
C SER A 125 16.49 -16.26 8.56
N ILE A 126 17.33 -15.39 8.02
CA ILE A 126 18.79 -15.62 7.93
C ILE A 126 19.41 -15.65 9.33
N PHE A 127 19.02 -14.74 10.22
CA PHE A 127 19.49 -14.76 11.61
C PHE A 127 19.03 -16.00 12.37
N ARG A 128 17.79 -16.45 12.17
CA ARG A 128 17.31 -17.72 12.74
C ARG A 128 18.08 -18.93 12.22
N ALA A 129 18.35 -18.96 10.91
CA ALA A 129 19.15 -20.01 10.30
C ALA A 129 20.57 -20.05 10.87
N GLY A 130 21.22 -18.89 11.02
CA GLY A 130 22.54 -18.75 11.63
C GLY A 130 22.54 -19.16 13.11
N GLY A 131 21.55 -18.77 13.89
CA GLY A 131 21.40 -19.17 15.30
C GLY A 131 21.22 -20.68 15.47
N ASN A 132 20.44 -21.31 14.59
CA ASN A 132 20.24 -22.75 14.58
C ASN A 132 21.54 -23.51 14.22
N LEU A 133 22.36 -22.97 13.32
CA LEU A 133 23.68 -23.55 13.03
C LEU A 133 24.63 -23.48 14.24
N VAL A 134 24.71 -22.32 14.87
CA VAL A 134 25.58 -22.14 16.04
C VAL A 134 25.16 -23.03 17.22
N SER A 135 23.83 -23.10 17.48
CA SER A 135 23.31 -23.99 18.53
C SER A 135 23.51 -25.48 18.23
N GLY A 136 23.37 -25.89 16.96
CA GLY A 136 23.62 -27.24 16.51
C GLY A 136 25.11 -27.65 16.65
N LEU A 137 26.03 -26.73 16.32
CA LEU A 137 27.46 -26.95 16.44
C LEU A 137 27.94 -26.96 17.93
N SER A 138 27.38 -26.11 18.78
CA SER A 138 27.71 -26.08 20.20
C SER A 138 27.26 -27.35 20.91
N GLY A 139 26.13 -27.95 20.50
CA GLY A 139 25.68 -29.27 21.01
C GLY A 139 26.62 -30.44 20.65
N LEU A 140 27.40 -30.30 19.57
CA LEU A 140 28.42 -31.30 19.18
C LEU A 140 29.73 -31.17 19.97
N TYR A 141 30.04 -29.97 20.49
CA TYR A 141 31.31 -29.68 21.14
C TYR A 141 31.27 -29.90 22.66
N ASP A 142 30.11 -29.77 23.31
CA ASP A 142 29.96 -30.00 24.75
C ASP A 142 28.55 -30.50 25.12
N PRO A 143 28.36 -31.84 25.21
CA PRO A 143 27.04 -32.42 25.46
C PRO A 143 26.49 -32.11 26.87
N LYS A 144 27.26 -31.49 27.76
CA LYS A 144 26.89 -31.15 29.15
C LYS A 144 26.52 -29.68 29.35
N LYS A 145 26.73 -28.82 28.36
CA LYS A 145 26.32 -27.39 28.37
C LYS A 145 25.36 -27.12 27.25
N ALA A 146 24.15 -27.64 27.36
CA ALA A 146 23.04 -27.12 26.54
C ALA A 146 22.83 -25.67 26.97
N VAL A 147 23.36 -24.73 26.19
CA VAL A 147 22.99 -23.31 26.30
C VAL A 147 21.56 -23.22 25.83
N THR A 148 20.63 -23.25 26.74
CA THR A 148 19.27 -22.90 26.54
C THR A 148 19.27 -21.40 26.18
N PHE A 149 19.35 -21.05 24.91
CA PHE A 149 18.94 -19.73 24.46
C PHE A 149 17.45 -19.67 24.73
N GLY A 150 17.12 -19.10 25.90
CA GLY A 150 15.73 -18.84 26.29
C GLY A 150 15.05 -18.15 25.13
N ASN A 151 13.89 -18.69 24.79
CA ASN A 151 12.93 -18.04 23.94
C ASN A 151 12.60 -16.65 24.55
N SER A 152 13.47 -15.67 24.28
CA SER A 152 13.19 -14.27 24.60
C SER A 152 12.06 -13.86 23.66
N GLY A 153 10.85 -14.08 24.15
CA GLY A 153 9.63 -13.70 23.49
C GLY A 153 9.74 -12.25 23.06
N PHE A 154 9.74 -12.05 21.76
CA PHE A 154 9.35 -10.77 21.23
C PHE A 154 7.96 -10.46 21.80
N PRO A 155 7.77 -9.31 22.44
CA PRO A 155 6.42 -8.94 22.86
C PRO A 155 5.52 -8.94 21.63
N PRO A 156 4.28 -9.44 21.74
CA PRO A 156 3.33 -9.35 20.64
C PRO A 156 3.17 -7.87 20.26
N ALA A 157 3.19 -7.60 18.96
CA ALA A 157 2.94 -6.28 18.44
C ALA A 157 1.64 -5.71 19.08
N PRO A 158 1.63 -4.45 19.52
CA PRO A 158 0.43 -3.86 20.09
C PRO A 158 -0.66 -3.94 19.04
N GLY A 159 -1.71 -4.70 19.35
CA GLY A 159 -2.89 -4.81 18.54
C GLY A 159 -3.45 -3.42 18.34
N GLY A 160 -3.43 -2.92 17.10
CA GLY A 160 -4.12 -1.70 16.70
C GLY A 160 -5.62 -1.91 16.92
N GLY A 161 -6.13 -1.43 18.05
CA GLY A 161 -7.57 -1.28 18.27
C GLY A 161 -8.07 -0.22 17.28
N LEU A 162 -8.93 -0.65 16.40
CA LEU A 162 -9.76 0.20 15.56
C LEU A 162 -10.79 0.88 16.49
N TYR A 163 -10.73 2.20 16.56
CA TYR A 163 -11.88 3.07 16.82
C TYR A 163 -12.12 3.93 15.59
#